data_8ec33e79b135e61cd70e045c2634709b
#
_entry.id   8ec33e79b135e61cd70e045c2634709b
#
_cell.length_a   1.000
_cell.length_b   1.000
_cell.length_c   1.000
_cell.angle_alpha   90.00
_cell.angle_beta   90.00
_cell.angle_gamma   90.00
#
_symmetry.space_group_name_H-M   'P 1'
#
loop_
_entity.id
_entity.type
_entity.pdbx_description
1 polymer ?
#
loop_
_entity_poly.entity_id
_entity_poly.type
_entity_poly.pdbx_seq_one_letter_code
_entity_poly.pdbx_strand_id
1 'polypeptide(L)'
;AASIGNGYAGSNELVEAYHTASTDFHQTVADLVGIERTQAKTIGLGLMYGMGKNRLATSLGVSKEEANVLISKYNRKVPFVKLLSDRCMQTANDKGVIRTKKGRKCRFDMWEPKDFGLFTAETFDNAVAKYGRDNIKRAYTYKALNRLIQGSSADQTKQAMLSCAEAGYLPIIQIHDELCFNIDKFSTSNIPEIKKIMEECIEFKLPFVVDVKTGKSWGETK
;
A
#
# COMPACT_ATOMS: atom_id res chain seq x y z
N ALA A 1 -0.12 1.64 5.01
CA ALA A 1 -1.54 1.29 5.25
C ALA A 1 -1.96 1.64 6.68
N ALA A 2 -1.23 1.21 7.69
CA ALA A 2 -1.55 1.51 9.09
C ALA A 2 -1.60 3.02 9.37
N SER A 3 -0.64 3.79 8.85
CA SER A 3 -0.64 5.25 8.99
C SER A 3 -1.85 5.94 8.34
N ILE A 4 -2.34 5.42 7.22
CA ILE A 4 -3.53 5.94 6.53
C ILE A 4 -4.81 5.49 7.24
N GLY A 5 -4.82 4.28 7.81
CA GLY A 5 -5.95 3.69 8.51
C GLY A 5 -6.11 4.13 9.97
N ASN A 6 -5.25 5.01 10.49
CA ASN A 6 -5.34 5.51 11.86
C ASN A 6 -6.69 6.21 12.11
N GLY A 7 -7.34 5.87 13.20
CA GLY A 7 -8.69 6.32 13.56
C GLY A 7 -9.81 5.36 13.19
N TYR A 8 -9.49 4.24 12.53
CA TYR A 8 -10.43 3.13 12.37
C TYR A 8 -10.35 2.15 13.55
N ALA A 9 -11.45 1.48 13.85
CA ALA A 9 -11.50 0.49 14.92
C ALA A 9 -10.42 -0.59 14.72
N GLY A 10 -9.68 -0.92 15.77
CA GLY A 10 -8.59 -1.89 15.79
C GLY A 10 -7.24 -1.39 15.23
N SER A 11 -7.12 -0.09 14.89
CA SER A 11 -5.84 0.47 14.45
C SER A 11 -4.94 0.94 15.60
N ASN A 12 -5.48 1.29 16.75
CA ASN A 12 -4.72 1.89 17.85
C ASN A 12 -3.70 0.93 18.45
N GLU A 13 -4.08 -0.32 18.69
CA GLU A 13 -3.16 -1.36 19.20
C GLU A 13 -1.97 -1.58 18.26
N LEU A 14 -2.22 -1.55 16.94
CA LEU A 14 -1.17 -1.67 15.95
C LEU A 14 -0.30 -0.41 15.88
N VAL A 15 -0.88 0.77 16.07
CA VAL A 15 -0.14 2.05 16.14
C VAL A 15 0.78 2.05 17.35
N GLU A 16 0.29 1.65 18.51
CA GLU A 16 1.09 1.53 19.73
C GLU A 16 2.23 0.50 19.58
N ALA A 17 1.95 -0.65 18.97
CA ALA A 17 2.98 -1.64 18.67
C ALA A 17 4.09 -1.09 17.77
N TYR A 18 3.76 -0.23 16.80
CA TYR A 18 4.75 0.45 15.95
C TYR A 18 5.60 1.50 16.70
N HIS A 19 5.05 2.13 17.73
CA HIS A 19 5.79 3.11 18.53
C HIS A 19 6.68 2.48 19.60
N THR A 20 6.33 1.29 20.08
CA THR A 20 7.00 0.64 21.23
C THR A 20 8.11 -0.34 20.84
N ALA A 21 8.13 -0.84 19.62
CA ALA A 21 9.17 -1.75 19.18
C ALA A 21 9.37 -1.63 17.64
N SER A 22 10.55 -2.00 17.15
CA SER A 22 10.80 -2.30 15.73
C SER A 22 10.02 -3.56 15.31
N THR A 23 8.70 -3.51 15.43
CA THR A 23 7.84 -4.69 15.38
C THR A 23 7.52 -5.02 13.94
N ASP A 24 7.79 -6.24 13.53
CA ASP A 24 7.33 -6.78 12.26
C ASP A 24 5.79 -6.78 12.24
N PHE A 25 5.19 -5.88 11.45
CA PHE A 25 3.75 -5.75 11.31
C PHE A 25 3.06 -7.10 11.01
N HIS A 26 3.68 -7.91 10.18
CA HIS A 26 3.09 -9.19 9.80
C HIS A 26 3.13 -10.20 10.95
N GLN A 27 4.17 -10.16 11.80
CA GLN A 27 4.23 -10.97 13.00
C GLN A 27 3.19 -10.51 14.03
N THR A 28 3.09 -9.20 14.28
CA THR A 28 2.06 -8.66 15.19
C THR A 28 0.66 -9.06 14.76
N VAL A 29 0.35 -8.96 13.46
CA VAL A 29 -0.95 -9.40 12.93
C VAL A 29 -1.12 -10.91 13.05
N ALA A 30 -0.08 -11.69 12.80
CA ALA A 30 -0.10 -13.15 12.95
C ALA A 30 -0.46 -13.56 14.37
N ASP A 31 0.20 -12.98 15.37
CA ASP A 31 -0.04 -13.23 16.79
C ASP A 31 -1.47 -12.82 17.21
N LEU A 32 -1.89 -11.62 16.77
CA LEU A 32 -3.23 -11.09 17.07
C LEU A 32 -4.36 -11.96 16.48
N VAL A 33 -4.14 -12.48 15.29
CA VAL A 33 -5.13 -13.30 14.54
C VAL A 33 -5.00 -14.78 14.93
N GLY A 34 -3.86 -15.23 15.42
CA GLY A 34 -3.54 -16.62 15.71
C GLY A 34 -3.42 -17.45 14.42
N ILE A 35 -2.58 -16.97 13.50
CA ILE A 35 -2.24 -17.61 12.20
C ILE A 35 -0.74 -17.50 11.96
N GLU A 36 -0.23 -18.25 11.00
CA GLU A 36 1.17 -18.16 10.57
C GLU A 36 1.51 -16.76 10.02
N ARG A 37 2.74 -16.28 10.28
CA ARG A 37 3.24 -15.00 9.78
C ARG A 37 3.15 -14.87 8.25
N THR A 38 3.47 -15.93 7.55
CA THR A 38 3.37 -16.01 6.08
C THR A 38 1.94 -15.89 5.60
N GLN A 39 0.99 -16.48 6.29
CA GLN A 39 -0.44 -16.35 6.03
C GLN A 39 -0.92 -14.92 6.31
N ALA A 40 -0.53 -14.31 7.44
CA ALA A 40 -0.86 -12.93 7.77
C ALA A 40 -0.34 -11.95 6.71
N LYS A 41 0.90 -12.13 6.25
CA LYS A 41 1.50 -11.35 5.16
C LYS A 41 0.70 -11.52 3.86
N THR A 42 0.42 -12.75 3.45
CA THR A 42 -0.30 -13.06 2.21
C THR A 42 -1.72 -12.51 2.22
N ILE A 43 -2.45 -12.67 3.33
CA ILE A 43 -3.81 -12.14 3.49
C ILE A 43 -3.78 -10.61 3.48
N GLY A 44 -2.93 -10.00 4.29
CA GLY A 44 -2.83 -8.55 4.40
C GLY A 44 -2.50 -7.89 3.07
N LEU A 45 -1.47 -8.36 2.38
CA LEU A 45 -1.09 -7.86 1.06
C LEU A 45 -2.18 -8.15 0.03
N GLY A 46 -2.74 -9.37 0.02
CA GLY A 46 -3.81 -9.74 -0.89
C GLY A 46 -5.03 -8.83 -0.78
N LEU A 47 -5.48 -8.54 0.43
CA LEU A 47 -6.60 -7.62 0.68
C LEU A 47 -6.27 -6.18 0.26
N MET A 48 -5.07 -5.69 0.55
CA MET A 48 -4.63 -4.37 0.13
C MET A 48 -4.51 -4.22 -1.39
N TYR A 49 -4.16 -5.30 -2.08
CA TYR A 49 -4.08 -5.32 -3.55
C TYR A 49 -5.40 -5.65 -4.25
N GLY A 50 -6.50 -5.83 -3.49
CA GLY A 50 -7.81 -6.17 -4.04
C GLY A 50 -7.86 -7.59 -4.63
N MET A 51 -7.06 -8.51 -4.09
CA MET A 51 -7.05 -9.90 -4.52
C MET A 51 -8.38 -10.57 -4.18
N GLY A 52 -9.00 -11.21 -5.17
CA GLY A 52 -10.22 -11.98 -4.96
C GLY A 52 -9.98 -13.24 -4.12
N LYS A 53 -11.03 -13.72 -3.45
CA LYS A 53 -10.97 -14.88 -2.52
C LYS A 53 -10.36 -16.14 -3.14
N ASN A 54 -10.70 -16.47 -4.40
CA ASN A 54 -10.17 -17.65 -5.09
C ASN A 54 -8.64 -17.56 -5.27
N ARG A 55 -8.16 -16.40 -5.71
CA ARG A 55 -6.71 -16.17 -5.88
C ARG A 55 -5.98 -16.19 -4.54
N LEU A 56 -6.62 -15.67 -3.49
CA LEU A 56 -6.05 -15.70 -2.14
C LEU A 56 -5.95 -17.12 -1.61
N ALA A 57 -6.97 -17.97 -1.81
CA ALA A 57 -6.94 -19.40 -1.47
C ALA A 57 -5.75 -20.12 -2.16
N THR A 58 -5.58 -19.89 -3.46
CA THR A 58 -4.44 -20.44 -4.22
C THR A 58 -3.10 -19.94 -3.67
N SER A 59 -2.98 -18.65 -3.33
CA SER A 59 -1.75 -18.09 -2.78
C SER A 59 -1.41 -18.60 -1.37
N LEU A 60 -2.42 -19.00 -0.61
CA LEU A 60 -2.26 -19.61 0.72
C LEU A 60 -2.03 -21.12 0.66
N GLY A 61 -2.28 -21.76 -0.49
CA GLY A 61 -2.19 -23.21 -0.63
C GLY A 61 -3.29 -23.96 0.13
N VAL A 62 -4.47 -23.36 0.32
CA VAL A 62 -5.59 -23.91 1.09
C VAL A 62 -6.87 -23.97 0.26
N SER A 63 -7.88 -24.69 0.75
CA SER A 63 -9.21 -24.70 0.15
C SER A 63 -9.90 -23.33 0.20
N LYS A 64 -10.95 -23.14 -0.60
CA LYS A 64 -11.73 -21.89 -0.59
C LYS A 64 -12.42 -21.67 0.74
N GLU A 65 -12.88 -22.73 1.37
CA GLU A 65 -13.55 -22.77 2.65
C GLU A 65 -12.59 -22.31 3.75
N GLU A 66 -11.40 -22.89 3.81
CA GLU A 66 -10.34 -22.52 4.75
C GLU A 66 -9.87 -21.06 4.55
N ALA A 67 -9.68 -20.64 3.30
CA ALA A 67 -9.35 -19.25 2.98
C ALA A 67 -10.42 -18.27 3.50
N ASN A 68 -11.71 -18.60 3.34
CA ASN A 68 -12.81 -17.78 3.85
C ASN A 68 -12.78 -17.69 5.39
N VAL A 69 -12.47 -18.78 6.09
CA VAL A 69 -12.31 -18.78 7.57
C VAL A 69 -11.14 -17.86 7.97
N LEU A 70 -9.98 -18.02 7.33
CA LEU A 70 -8.79 -17.20 7.61
C LEU A 70 -9.03 -15.73 7.35
N ILE A 71 -9.64 -15.36 6.20
CA ILE A 71 -9.99 -13.98 5.86
C ILE A 71 -10.99 -13.40 6.87
N SER A 72 -11.99 -14.18 7.27
CA SER A 72 -12.98 -13.72 8.26
C SER A 72 -12.35 -13.47 9.62
N LYS A 73 -11.43 -14.34 10.04
CA LYS A 73 -10.65 -14.21 11.26
C LYS A 73 -9.76 -12.96 11.22
N TYR A 74 -9.06 -12.76 10.10
CA TYR A 74 -8.26 -11.56 9.85
C TYR A 74 -9.10 -10.28 9.92
N ASN A 75 -10.19 -10.20 9.16
CA ASN A 75 -11.04 -9.01 9.12
C ASN A 75 -11.69 -8.67 10.48
N ARG A 76 -11.94 -9.67 11.32
CA ARG A 76 -12.48 -9.46 12.67
C ARG A 76 -11.45 -8.84 13.60
N LYS A 77 -10.18 -9.23 13.47
CA LYS A 77 -9.09 -8.75 14.33
C LYS A 77 -8.42 -7.49 13.78
N VAL A 78 -8.43 -7.31 12.46
CA VAL A 78 -7.82 -6.17 11.76
C VAL A 78 -8.87 -5.48 10.87
N PRO A 79 -9.98 -4.98 11.45
CA PRO A 79 -11.13 -4.48 10.68
C PRO A 79 -10.79 -3.21 9.88
N PHE A 80 -9.80 -2.43 10.29
CA PHE A 80 -9.45 -1.17 9.64
C PHE A 80 -9.01 -1.35 8.18
N VAL A 81 -8.41 -2.47 7.80
CA VAL A 81 -7.99 -2.74 6.41
C VAL A 81 -9.21 -2.82 5.51
N LYS A 82 -10.22 -3.59 5.94
CA LYS A 82 -11.49 -3.71 5.20
C LYS A 82 -12.24 -2.38 5.15
N LEU A 83 -12.39 -1.69 6.29
CA LEU A 83 -13.07 -0.40 6.37
C LEU A 83 -12.42 0.65 5.48
N LEU A 84 -11.09 0.72 5.47
CA LEU A 84 -10.35 1.63 4.60
C LEU A 84 -10.55 1.28 3.12
N SER A 85 -10.54 -0.01 2.78
CA SER A 85 -10.80 -0.49 1.43
C SER A 85 -12.19 -0.10 0.95
N ASP A 86 -13.21 -0.36 1.74
CA ASP A 86 -14.60 -0.04 1.43
C ASP A 86 -14.79 1.47 1.22
N ARG A 87 -14.19 2.30 2.09
CA ARG A 87 -14.22 3.77 1.96
C ARG A 87 -13.49 4.27 0.72
N CYS A 88 -12.33 3.68 0.38
CA CYS A 88 -11.61 4.02 -0.84
C CYS A 88 -12.44 3.67 -2.09
N MET A 89 -13.06 2.49 -2.11
CA MET A 89 -13.93 2.06 -3.22
C MET A 89 -15.14 2.98 -3.35
N GLN A 90 -15.82 3.29 -2.26
CA GLN A 90 -16.95 4.21 -2.26
C GLN A 90 -16.54 5.59 -2.80
N THR A 91 -15.43 6.15 -2.29
CA THR A 91 -14.92 7.45 -2.77
C THR A 91 -14.57 7.41 -4.26
N ALA A 92 -13.98 6.32 -4.74
CA ALA A 92 -13.66 6.13 -6.16
C ALA A 92 -14.93 6.03 -7.01
N ASN A 93 -15.97 5.33 -6.53
CA ASN A 93 -17.26 5.25 -7.22
C ASN A 93 -17.97 6.61 -7.29
N ASP A 94 -18.06 7.31 -6.17
CA ASP A 94 -18.84 8.54 -6.07
C ASP A 94 -18.13 9.71 -6.77
N LYS A 95 -16.86 9.91 -6.49
CA LYS A 95 -16.07 11.06 -6.94
C LYS A 95 -15.21 10.81 -8.18
N GLY A 96 -15.04 9.55 -8.60
CA GLY A 96 -14.15 9.17 -9.70
C GLY A 96 -12.66 9.41 -9.42
N VAL A 97 -12.30 9.75 -8.21
CA VAL A 97 -10.93 10.10 -7.85
C VAL A 97 -10.64 9.80 -6.38
N ILE A 98 -9.46 9.30 -6.11
CA ILE A 98 -8.84 9.28 -4.79
C ILE A 98 -7.55 10.12 -4.83
N ARG A 99 -7.06 10.52 -3.65
CA ARG A 99 -5.82 11.30 -3.54
C ARG A 99 -4.83 10.59 -2.63
N THR A 100 -3.56 10.59 -3.04
CA THR A 100 -2.45 10.15 -2.21
C THR A 100 -2.26 11.07 -1.00
N LYS A 101 -1.37 10.71 -0.07
CA LYS A 101 -1.01 11.55 1.08
C LYS A 101 -0.55 12.95 0.65
N LYS A 102 0.18 13.08 -0.46
CA LYS A 102 0.63 14.37 -1.04
C LYS A 102 -0.41 15.05 -1.94
N GLY A 103 -1.64 14.52 -2.02
CA GLY A 103 -2.72 15.11 -2.79
C GLY A 103 -2.74 14.73 -4.28
N ARG A 104 -1.81 13.89 -4.77
CA ARG A 104 -1.79 13.44 -6.16
C ARG A 104 -3.06 12.65 -6.48
N LYS A 105 -3.71 13.00 -7.59
CA LYS A 105 -4.98 12.40 -8.04
C LYS A 105 -4.74 11.05 -8.72
N CYS A 106 -5.48 10.05 -8.30
CA CYS A 106 -5.65 8.76 -8.98
C CYS A 106 -7.08 8.68 -9.50
N ARG A 107 -7.28 8.72 -10.82
CA ARG A 107 -8.59 8.79 -11.46
C ARG A 107 -9.14 7.42 -11.81
N PHE A 108 -10.49 7.34 -11.84
CA PHE A 108 -11.28 6.18 -12.24
C PHE A 108 -12.28 6.63 -13.31
N ASP A 109 -11.77 6.90 -14.51
CA ASP A 109 -12.51 7.52 -15.61
C ASP A 109 -13.10 6.50 -16.59
N MET A 110 -12.82 5.18 -16.38
CA MET A 110 -13.37 4.10 -17.17
C MET A 110 -14.64 3.53 -16.53
N TRP A 111 -15.50 2.96 -17.37
CA TRP A 111 -16.82 2.47 -17.00
C TRP A 111 -17.05 1.06 -17.49
N GLU A 112 -17.86 0.31 -16.75
CA GLU A 112 -18.24 -1.08 -17.03
C GLU A 112 -19.72 -1.29 -16.68
N PRO A 113 -20.40 -2.30 -17.25
CA PRO A 113 -21.77 -2.62 -16.84
C PRO A 113 -21.84 -3.04 -15.38
N LYS A 114 -22.99 -2.82 -14.75
CA LYS A 114 -23.27 -3.26 -13.36
C LYS A 114 -23.38 -4.76 -13.26
N ASP A 115 -23.75 -5.44 -14.35
CA ASP A 115 -23.93 -6.88 -14.39
C ASP A 115 -22.63 -7.64 -14.11
N PHE A 116 -22.78 -8.87 -13.63
CA PHE A 116 -21.64 -9.73 -13.39
C PHE A 116 -21.17 -10.35 -14.72
N GLY A 117 -19.86 -10.21 -15.01
CA GLY A 117 -19.24 -10.77 -16.22
C GLY A 117 -17.81 -10.28 -16.44
N LEU A 118 -17.20 -10.79 -17.49
CA LEU A 118 -15.90 -10.33 -17.98
C LEU A 118 -16.16 -9.23 -19.02
N PHE A 119 -15.95 -7.98 -18.64
CA PHE A 119 -16.14 -6.83 -19.50
C PHE A 119 -14.84 -6.06 -19.70
N THR A 120 -14.68 -5.48 -20.88
CA THR A 120 -13.65 -4.47 -21.12
C THR A 120 -14.20 -3.12 -20.70
N ALA A 121 -13.47 -2.41 -19.85
CA ALA A 121 -13.87 -1.08 -19.43
C ALA A 121 -13.77 -0.08 -20.61
N GLU A 122 -14.77 0.80 -20.72
CA GLU A 122 -14.98 1.74 -21.80
C GLU A 122 -14.91 3.18 -21.29
N THR A 123 -14.80 4.14 -22.19
CA THR A 123 -15.07 5.55 -21.85
C THR A 123 -16.53 5.74 -21.46
N PHE A 124 -16.85 6.82 -20.78
CA PHE A 124 -18.23 7.08 -20.33
C PHE A 124 -19.23 7.04 -21.48
N ASP A 125 -18.95 7.76 -22.57
CA ASP A 125 -19.85 7.88 -23.70
C ASP A 125 -20.08 6.53 -24.40
N ASN A 126 -19.01 5.75 -24.62
CA ASN A 126 -19.09 4.41 -25.19
C ASN A 126 -19.88 3.46 -24.29
N ALA A 127 -19.64 3.49 -22.99
CA ALA A 127 -20.35 2.66 -22.04
C ALA A 127 -21.85 3.02 -21.98
N VAL A 128 -22.19 4.30 -22.00
CA VAL A 128 -23.59 4.77 -22.08
C VAL A 128 -24.27 4.31 -23.37
N ALA A 129 -23.61 4.46 -24.52
CA ALA A 129 -24.15 4.02 -25.81
C ALA A 129 -24.42 2.52 -25.85
N LYS A 130 -23.53 1.72 -25.22
CA LYS A 130 -23.59 0.26 -25.27
C LYS A 130 -24.54 -0.37 -24.25
N TYR A 131 -24.59 0.19 -23.04
CA TYR A 131 -25.26 -0.44 -21.88
C TYR A 131 -26.39 0.44 -21.28
N GLY A 132 -26.48 1.71 -21.66
CA GLY A 132 -27.35 2.68 -21.02
C GLY A 132 -26.78 3.26 -19.73
N ARG A 133 -27.12 4.53 -19.44
CA ARG A 133 -26.55 5.31 -18.33
C ARG A 133 -26.80 4.67 -16.95
N ASP A 134 -27.98 4.12 -16.75
CA ASP A 134 -28.38 3.56 -15.46
C ASP A 134 -27.78 2.17 -15.18
N ASN A 135 -27.22 1.53 -16.21
CA ASN A 135 -26.68 0.16 -16.14
C ASN A 135 -25.17 0.12 -16.02
N ILE A 136 -24.50 1.28 -15.90
CA ILE A 136 -23.05 1.35 -15.80
C ILE A 136 -22.57 1.79 -14.41
N LYS A 137 -21.34 1.41 -14.08
CA LYS A 137 -20.59 1.82 -12.89
C LYS A 137 -19.14 2.13 -13.26
N ARG A 138 -18.42 2.85 -12.40
CA ARG A 138 -16.98 3.07 -12.62
C ARG A 138 -16.21 1.75 -12.51
N ALA A 139 -15.34 1.53 -13.47
CA ALA A 139 -14.48 0.36 -13.54
C ALA A 139 -13.29 0.46 -12.58
N TYR A 140 -12.76 -0.70 -12.19
CA TYR A 140 -11.52 -0.85 -11.41
C TYR A 140 -11.53 -0.21 -10.02
N THR A 141 -12.66 0.20 -9.47
CA THR A 141 -12.74 0.86 -8.16
C THR A 141 -12.26 -0.03 -7.02
N TYR A 142 -12.30 -1.36 -7.18
CA TYR A 142 -11.70 -2.32 -6.25
C TYR A 142 -10.17 -2.15 -6.08
N LYS A 143 -9.50 -1.48 -7.02
CA LYS A 143 -8.06 -1.14 -6.92
C LYS A 143 -7.80 0.15 -6.15
N ALA A 144 -8.83 0.82 -5.62
CA ALA A 144 -8.70 2.14 -5.03
C ALA A 144 -7.74 2.15 -3.82
N LEU A 145 -7.85 1.19 -2.91
CA LEU A 145 -6.92 1.08 -1.77
C LEU A 145 -5.48 0.85 -2.24
N ASN A 146 -5.28 -0.06 -3.20
CA ASN A 146 -3.95 -0.31 -3.75
C ASN A 146 -3.35 0.97 -4.35
N ARG A 147 -4.11 1.70 -5.19
CA ARG A 147 -3.65 2.96 -5.79
C ARG A 147 -3.34 4.04 -4.75
N LEU A 148 -4.10 4.10 -3.66
CA LEU A 148 -3.82 5.00 -2.54
C LEU A 148 -2.48 4.68 -1.89
N ILE A 149 -2.25 3.41 -1.52
CA ILE A 149 -1.05 2.97 -0.81
C ILE A 149 0.17 3.08 -1.71
N GLN A 150 0.14 2.46 -2.89
CA GLN A 150 1.25 2.46 -3.84
C GLN A 150 1.58 3.89 -4.33
N GLY A 151 0.55 4.68 -4.57
CA GLY A 151 0.72 6.08 -4.93
C GLY A 151 1.38 6.90 -3.82
N SER A 152 0.99 6.70 -2.57
CA SER A 152 1.59 7.40 -1.43
C SER A 152 3.02 6.94 -1.16
N SER A 153 3.32 5.65 -1.35
CA SER A 153 4.69 5.11 -1.29
C SER A 153 5.59 5.73 -2.36
N ALA A 154 5.11 5.79 -3.61
CA ALA A 154 5.85 6.45 -4.69
C ALA A 154 6.08 7.95 -4.43
N ASP A 155 5.11 8.63 -3.80
CA ASP A 155 5.29 10.03 -3.41
C ASP A 155 6.35 10.18 -2.31
N GLN A 156 6.44 9.22 -1.37
CA GLN A 156 7.47 9.16 -0.34
C GLN A 156 8.87 9.04 -0.96
N THR A 157 9.07 8.06 -1.84
CA THR A 157 10.38 7.86 -2.49
C THR A 157 10.81 9.08 -3.31
N LYS A 158 9.87 9.68 -4.06
CA LYS A 158 10.16 10.89 -4.84
C LYS A 158 10.49 12.09 -3.97
N GLN A 159 9.79 12.26 -2.85
CA GLN A 159 10.10 13.33 -1.91
C GLN A 159 11.45 13.09 -1.25
N ALA A 160 11.77 11.87 -0.88
CA ALA A 160 13.07 11.49 -0.34
C ALA A 160 14.21 11.83 -1.32
N MET A 161 14.04 11.48 -2.61
CA MET A 161 15.01 11.85 -3.66
C MET A 161 15.24 13.36 -3.70
N LEU A 162 14.16 14.15 -3.72
CA LEU A 162 14.23 15.60 -3.80
C LEU A 162 14.91 16.18 -2.55
N SER A 163 14.45 15.77 -1.36
CA SER A 163 14.99 16.28 -0.10
C SER A 163 16.47 15.91 0.11
N CYS A 164 16.89 14.70 -0.31
CA CYS A 164 18.30 14.32 -0.30
C CYS A 164 19.12 15.19 -1.28
N ALA A 165 18.60 15.41 -2.50
CA ALA A 165 19.28 16.23 -3.49
C ALA A 165 19.41 17.70 -3.05
N GLU A 166 18.38 18.27 -2.44
CA GLU A 166 18.40 19.62 -1.86
C GLU A 166 19.40 19.75 -0.71
N ALA A 167 19.64 18.67 0.04
CA ALA A 167 20.67 18.60 1.09
C ALA A 167 22.10 18.30 0.54
N GLY A 168 22.25 18.17 -0.77
CA GLY A 168 23.54 17.88 -1.43
C GLY A 168 23.84 16.40 -1.62
N TYR A 169 22.93 15.50 -1.25
CA TYR A 169 23.07 14.06 -1.42
C TYR A 169 22.32 13.59 -2.67
N LEU A 170 23.03 13.42 -3.79
CA LEU A 170 22.42 13.00 -5.05
C LEU A 170 22.29 11.47 -5.11
N PRO A 171 21.06 10.91 -5.14
CA PRO A 171 20.87 9.51 -5.41
C PRO A 171 21.23 9.21 -6.88
N ILE A 172 21.99 8.13 -7.10
CA ILE A 172 22.45 7.73 -8.44
C ILE A 172 21.53 6.70 -9.10
N ILE A 173 20.82 5.90 -8.29
CA ILE A 173 19.85 4.89 -8.77
C ILE A 173 18.62 4.92 -7.87
N GLN A 174 17.43 4.79 -8.47
CA GLN A 174 16.18 4.55 -7.76
C GLN A 174 15.55 3.25 -8.28
N ILE A 175 15.26 2.32 -7.37
CA ILE A 175 14.64 1.03 -7.67
C ILE A 175 13.49 0.84 -6.68
N HIS A 176 12.25 0.90 -7.18
CA HIS A 176 11.05 0.83 -6.35
C HIS A 176 11.06 1.85 -5.20
N ASP A 177 11.27 1.40 -3.97
CA ASP A 177 11.35 2.15 -2.72
C ASP A 177 12.79 2.30 -2.18
N GLU A 178 13.78 1.90 -2.96
CA GLU A 178 15.21 1.95 -2.64
C GLU A 178 15.88 3.13 -3.36
N LEU A 179 16.75 3.85 -2.65
CA LEU A 179 17.64 4.87 -3.19
C LEU A 179 19.10 4.46 -2.95
N CYS A 180 19.89 4.47 -4.02
CA CYS A 180 21.31 4.18 -3.94
C CYS A 180 22.11 5.48 -4.06
N PHE A 181 23.10 5.62 -3.19
CA PHE A 181 24.02 6.75 -3.15
C PHE A 181 25.44 6.28 -3.34
N ASN A 182 26.27 7.06 -4.02
CA ASN A 182 27.70 6.84 -4.03
C ASN A 182 28.32 7.68 -2.90
N ILE A 183 28.89 7.00 -1.90
CA ILE A 183 29.48 7.64 -0.72
C ILE A 183 30.95 7.22 -0.65
N ASP A 184 31.86 8.20 -0.63
CA ASP A 184 33.26 7.92 -0.45
C ASP A 184 33.58 7.50 1.00
N LYS A 185 34.77 6.93 1.20
CA LYS A 185 35.19 6.39 2.50
C LYS A 185 35.18 7.43 3.64
N PHE A 186 35.33 8.71 3.30
CA PHE A 186 35.42 9.81 4.27
C PHE A 186 34.07 10.43 4.60
N SER A 187 33.05 10.12 3.79
CA SER A 187 31.70 10.67 3.91
C SER A 187 30.67 9.70 4.54
N THR A 188 31.15 8.60 5.14
CA THR A 188 30.23 7.63 5.80
C THR A 188 29.51 8.22 7.01
N SER A 189 30.01 9.29 7.61
CA SER A 189 29.33 10.06 8.65
C SER A 189 28.02 10.73 8.20
N ASN A 190 27.80 10.84 6.89
CA ASN A 190 26.60 11.43 6.31
C ASN A 190 25.41 10.44 6.20
N ILE A 191 25.70 9.14 6.37
CA ILE A 191 24.66 8.08 6.27
C ILE A 191 23.48 8.30 7.25
N PRO A 192 23.70 8.62 8.53
CA PRO A 192 22.60 8.90 9.46
C PRO A 192 21.75 10.10 9.04
N GLU A 193 22.35 11.13 8.46
CA GLU A 193 21.64 12.31 7.98
C GLU A 193 20.78 11.98 6.75
N ILE A 194 21.32 11.27 5.77
CA ILE A 194 20.56 10.77 4.59
C ILE A 194 19.37 9.94 5.06
N LYS A 195 19.60 8.99 5.97
CA LYS A 195 18.54 8.17 6.55
C LYS A 195 17.43 9.03 7.16
N LYS A 196 17.80 9.99 8.01
CA LYS A 196 16.86 10.91 8.65
C LYS A 196 16.04 11.71 7.65
N ILE A 197 16.69 12.28 6.62
CA ILE A 197 16.00 13.00 5.55
C ILE A 197 14.97 12.11 4.87
N MET A 198 15.31 10.85 4.55
CA MET A 198 14.39 9.91 3.92
C MET A 198 13.22 9.53 4.83
N GLU A 199 13.45 9.40 6.13
CA GLU A 199 12.42 9.04 7.11
C GLU A 199 11.44 10.19 7.37
N GLU A 200 11.92 11.45 7.36
CA GLU A 200 11.16 12.63 7.76
C GLU A 200 10.60 13.46 6.58
N CYS A 201 10.94 13.13 5.33
CA CYS A 201 10.59 13.93 4.15
C CYS A 201 9.07 14.06 3.90
N ILE A 202 8.25 13.16 4.44
CA ILE A 202 6.79 13.29 4.51
C ILE A 202 6.34 12.92 5.92
N GLU A 203 5.58 13.81 6.53
CA GLU A 203 4.99 13.55 7.84
C GLU A 203 3.91 12.46 7.76
N PHE A 204 4.15 11.34 8.44
CA PHE A 204 3.19 10.26 8.70
C PHE A 204 2.88 10.20 10.21
N LYS A 205 1.72 9.65 10.55
CA LYS A 205 1.36 9.40 11.95
C LYS A 205 2.15 8.25 12.59
N LEU A 206 2.73 7.38 11.78
CA LEU A 206 3.63 6.33 12.21
C LEU A 206 5.04 6.67 11.74
N PRO A 207 6.07 6.30 12.50
CA PRO A 207 7.45 6.47 12.06
C PRO A 207 7.67 5.69 10.76
N PHE A 208 8.33 6.35 9.82
CA PHE A 208 8.82 5.72 8.60
C PHE A 208 10.25 5.27 8.89
N VAL A 209 10.55 3.99 8.71
CA VAL A 209 11.87 3.43 9.02
C VAL A 209 12.56 3.08 7.72
N VAL A 210 13.80 3.53 7.57
CA VAL A 210 14.66 3.24 6.42
C VAL A 210 15.77 2.28 6.84
N ASP A 211 15.82 1.14 6.16
CA ASP A 211 16.94 0.20 6.30
C ASP A 211 18.12 0.66 5.46
N VAL A 212 19.30 0.63 6.05
CA VAL A 212 20.55 1.03 5.39
C VAL A 212 21.46 -0.16 5.23
N LYS A 213 21.94 -0.35 4.02
CA LYS A 213 22.98 -1.35 3.70
C LYS A 213 24.12 -0.65 2.98
N THR A 214 25.34 -1.07 3.25
CA THR A 214 26.55 -0.54 2.62
C THR A 214 27.35 -1.66 1.99
N GLY A 215 28.02 -1.39 0.87
CA GLY A 215 28.86 -2.36 0.16
C GLY A 215 29.71 -1.64 -0.87
N LYS A 216 30.70 -2.33 -1.46
CA LYS A 216 31.53 -1.78 -2.53
C LYS A 216 30.80 -1.66 -3.86
N SER A 217 29.68 -2.39 -3.99
CA SER A 217 28.80 -2.37 -5.14
C SER A 217 27.36 -2.59 -4.70
N TRP A 218 26.40 -2.21 -5.53
CA TRP A 218 24.98 -2.45 -5.28
C TRP A 218 24.65 -3.94 -5.10
N GLY A 219 25.39 -4.85 -5.79
CA GLY A 219 25.21 -6.29 -5.62
C GLY A 219 25.56 -6.81 -4.23
N GLU A 220 26.45 -6.13 -3.50
CA GLU A 220 26.83 -6.48 -2.13
C GLU A 220 25.84 -5.98 -1.06
N THR A 221 24.90 -5.11 -1.44
CA THR A 221 23.88 -4.55 -0.54
C THR A 221 22.56 -5.31 -0.55
N LYS A 222 22.46 -6.42 -1.28
CA LYS A 222 21.26 -7.23 -1.39
C LYS A 222 21.18 -8.39 -0.41
#